data_79a67e911361257ef346bb67db0b1121
#
_entry.id   79a67e911361257ef346bb67db0b1121
#
_cell.length_a   1.000
_cell.length_b   1.000
_cell.length_c   1.000
_cell.angle_alpha   90.00
_cell.angle_beta   90.00
_cell.angle_gamma   90.00
#
_symmetry.space_group_name_H-M   'P 1'
#
loop_
_entity.id
_entity.type
_entity.pdbx_description
1 polymer ?
#
loop_
_entity_poly.entity_id
_entity_poly.type
_entity_poly.pdbx_seq_one_letter_code
_entity_poly.pdbx_strand_id
1 'polypeptide(L)'
;MSCDLRPLTNWITSSFEREVRVGAGAGCYARRRSENFPHLYGIADMACVLYALGYWPPEERARAEWCGQLQSLQEPDTGYCRAIPADHGILHNTAFTLGAMSLLAYAPQHPLRFTAEYADPAALRAWFEGLDWQDHVYRDSHDGAGLASAVTLVPGTLPPAWVEAYFTLADSCFDPANGLMGRGKPPHGDCDQTGGTFHYAFLYQYYHRPMPFPEARLDAVLGLQLETGEWDPANPWWLTLDALYLLTRTARQTAQRHADVVRAAHRVLAGACDRIADPAFRDAPDTTPHTLTAVTATFAELQQFLGAEHVVTDRPLRLVLDQRPFI
;
A
#
# COMPACT_ATOMS: atom_id res chain seq x y z
N MET A 1 -16.68 -7.79 -19.52
CA MET A 1 -15.30 -8.28 -19.67
C MET A 1 -14.90 -9.00 -18.40
N SER A 2 -14.20 -10.13 -18.50
CA SER A 2 -13.65 -10.83 -17.33
C SER A 2 -12.18 -11.13 -17.55
N CYS A 3 -11.39 -11.11 -16.47
CA CYS A 3 -9.97 -11.42 -16.44
C CYS A 3 -9.76 -12.74 -15.69
N ASP A 4 -9.12 -13.71 -16.33
CA ASP A 4 -8.72 -14.96 -15.66
C ASP A 4 -7.34 -14.78 -15.01
N LEU A 5 -7.32 -14.67 -13.70
CA LEU A 5 -6.10 -14.45 -12.93
C LEU A 5 -5.40 -15.76 -12.51
N ARG A 6 -6.01 -16.93 -12.76
CA ARG A 6 -5.44 -18.23 -12.38
C ARG A 6 -4.05 -18.50 -12.97
N PRO A 7 -3.78 -18.16 -14.26
CA PRO A 7 -2.45 -18.34 -14.82
C PRO A 7 -1.35 -17.49 -14.13
N LEU A 8 -1.70 -16.26 -13.70
CA LEU A 8 -0.79 -15.40 -12.95
C LEU A 8 -0.56 -15.95 -11.54
N THR A 9 -1.65 -16.31 -10.85
CA THR A 9 -1.60 -16.91 -9.50
C THR A 9 -0.74 -18.18 -9.50
N ASN A 10 -0.94 -19.08 -10.46
CA ASN A 10 -0.15 -20.31 -10.59
C ASN A 10 1.33 -20.01 -10.83
N TRP A 11 1.63 -19.04 -11.69
CA TRP A 11 3.02 -18.64 -11.93
C TRP A 11 3.67 -18.06 -10.67
N ILE A 12 2.98 -17.16 -9.95
CA ILE A 12 3.50 -16.57 -8.71
C ILE A 12 3.81 -17.66 -7.68
N THR A 13 2.88 -18.59 -7.44
CA THR A 13 2.99 -19.58 -6.36
C THR A 13 3.86 -20.77 -6.71
N SER A 14 4.10 -21.07 -8.00
CA SER A 14 4.87 -22.23 -8.44
C SER A 14 6.27 -21.91 -8.97
N SER A 15 6.50 -20.73 -9.52
CA SER A 15 7.76 -20.33 -10.16
C SER A 15 8.38 -19.10 -9.50
N PHE A 16 7.68 -17.96 -9.54
CA PHE A 16 8.22 -16.69 -9.06
C PHE A 16 8.64 -16.74 -7.58
N GLU A 17 7.81 -17.33 -6.72
CA GLU A 17 8.15 -17.49 -5.31
C GLU A 17 9.48 -18.23 -5.11
N ARG A 18 9.75 -19.27 -5.90
CA ARG A 18 11.03 -20.00 -5.84
C ARG A 18 12.21 -19.19 -6.37
N GLU A 19 11.98 -18.37 -7.38
CA GLU A 19 13.01 -17.53 -8.00
C GLU A 19 13.50 -16.42 -7.07
N VAL A 20 12.62 -15.89 -6.20
CA VAL A 20 12.97 -14.85 -5.23
C VAL A 20 13.32 -15.41 -3.84
N ARG A 21 13.16 -16.71 -3.61
CA ARG A 21 13.52 -17.36 -2.35
C ARG A 21 15.03 -17.56 -2.25
N VAL A 22 15.65 -17.02 -1.20
CA VAL A 22 17.12 -17.02 -1.00
C VAL A 22 17.58 -17.80 0.22
N GLY A 23 16.70 -18.56 0.85
CA GLY A 23 17.02 -19.37 2.01
C GLY A 23 16.04 -20.52 2.21
N ALA A 24 16.36 -21.44 3.13
CA ALA A 24 15.54 -22.62 3.42
C ALA A 24 14.35 -22.32 4.35
N GLY A 25 14.40 -21.21 5.12
CA GLY A 25 13.35 -20.82 6.06
C GLY A 25 12.18 -20.13 5.38
N ALA A 26 11.01 -20.14 6.04
CA ALA A 26 9.88 -19.36 5.58
C ALA A 26 10.20 -17.86 5.65
N GLY A 27 9.78 -17.11 4.60
CA GLY A 27 9.96 -15.67 4.56
C GLY A 27 11.32 -15.17 4.08
N CYS A 28 12.26 -16.06 3.70
CA CYS A 28 13.56 -15.64 3.17
C CYS A 28 13.45 -15.25 1.69
N TYR A 29 13.04 -14.01 1.41
CA TYR A 29 12.86 -13.53 0.04
C TYR A 29 13.75 -12.34 -0.28
N ALA A 30 14.37 -12.38 -1.49
CA ALA A 30 15.08 -11.26 -2.07
C ALA A 30 14.10 -10.21 -2.61
N ARG A 31 14.56 -8.97 -2.77
CA ARG A 31 13.82 -7.90 -3.44
C ARG A 31 13.67 -8.13 -4.94
N ARG A 32 14.69 -8.76 -5.55
CA ARG A 32 14.77 -9.03 -6.99
C ARG A 32 15.30 -10.44 -7.24
N ARG A 33 14.96 -11.03 -8.38
CA ARG A 33 15.47 -12.33 -8.81
C ARG A 33 16.99 -12.41 -8.92
N SER A 34 17.65 -11.28 -9.17
CA SER A 34 19.11 -11.20 -9.30
C SER A 34 19.86 -11.12 -7.96
N GLU A 35 19.15 -10.99 -6.84
CA GLU A 35 19.73 -10.88 -5.51
C GLU A 35 19.73 -12.24 -4.81
N ASN A 36 20.70 -12.44 -3.92
CA ASN A 36 20.90 -13.71 -3.21
C ASN A 36 20.85 -13.57 -1.68
N PHE A 37 20.27 -12.49 -1.17
CA PHE A 37 20.10 -12.21 0.26
C PHE A 37 18.67 -11.76 0.56
N PRO A 38 18.15 -12.03 1.77
CA PRO A 38 16.83 -11.57 2.17
C PRO A 38 16.81 -10.04 2.27
N HIS A 39 15.73 -9.44 1.77
CA HIS A 39 15.56 -8.00 1.81
C HIS A 39 14.19 -7.64 2.37
N LEU A 40 14.07 -6.53 3.13
CA LEU A 40 12.82 -6.08 3.75
C LEU A 40 11.65 -6.15 2.78
N TYR A 41 11.81 -5.52 1.60
CA TYR A 41 10.75 -5.50 0.58
C TYR A 41 10.43 -6.89 0.02
N GLY A 42 11.41 -7.74 -0.23
CA GLY A 42 11.13 -9.11 -0.65
C GLY A 42 10.30 -9.88 0.38
N ILE A 43 10.67 -9.75 1.65
CA ILE A 43 10.02 -10.44 2.77
C ILE A 43 8.59 -9.92 3.00
N ALA A 44 8.41 -8.59 3.08
CA ALA A 44 7.13 -7.97 3.38
C ALA A 44 6.17 -8.03 2.18
N ASP A 45 6.66 -7.79 0.96
CA ASP A 45 5.87 -7.86 -0.27
C ASP A 45 5.32 -9.26 -0.52
N MET A 46 6.16 -10.30 -0.37
CA MET A 46 5.67 -11.68 -0.55
C MET A 46 4.61 -12.05 0.48
N ALA A 47 4.66 -11.48 1.70
CA ALA A 47 3.57 -11.63 2.67
C ALA A 47 2.27 -10.99 2.16
N CYS A 48 2.34 -9.79 1.57
CA CYS A 48 1.19 -9.12 0.96
C CYS A 48 0.64 -9.90 -0.23
N VAL A 49 1.51 -10.32 -1.16
CA VAL A 49 1.14 -11.06 -2.38
C VAL A 49 0.44 -12.36 -2.02
N LEU A 50 1.05 -13.20 -1.18
CA LEU A 50 0.44 -14.49 -0.82
C LEU A 50 -0.82 -14.32 0.02
N TYR A 51 -0.89 -13.28 0.87
CA TYR A 51 -2.12 -12.96 1.58
C TYR A 51 -3.23 -12.56 0.60
N ALA A 52 -2.94 -11.64 -0.33
CA ALA A 52 -3.91 -11.16 -1.31
C ALA A 52 -4.46 -12.30 -2.18
N LEU A 53 -3.61 -13.24 -2.57
CA LEU A 53 -3.99 -14.41 -3.38
C LEU A 53 -4.68 -15.54 -2.57
N GLY A 54 -4.77 -15.41 -1.24
CA GLY A 54 -5.35 -16.46 -0.39
C GLY A 54 -4.45 -17.68 -0.17
N TYR A 55 -3.15 -17.57 -0.44
CA TYR A 55 -2.13 -18.62 -0.25
C TYR A 55 -1.31 -18.40 1.03
N TRP A 56 -1.98 -18.00 2.06
CA TRP A 56 -1.42 -17.74 3.37
C TRP A 56 -0.86 -19.02 4.02
N PRO A 57 0.35 -19.00 4.66
CA PRO A 57 0.87 -20.17 5.35
C PRO A 57 -0.05 -20.58 6.50
N PRO A 58 -0.68 -21.79 6.45
CA PRO A 58 -1.59 -22.21 7.51
C PRO A 58 -0.85 -22.62 8.78
N GLU A 59 0.42 -23.09 8.65
CA GLU A 59 1.21 -23.58 9.76
C GLU A 59 1.75 -22.41 10.59
N GLU A 60 1.50 -22.45 11.90
CA GLU A 60 2.00 -21.46 12.85
C GLU A 60 3.54 -21.36 12.81
N ARG A 61 4.22 -22.47 12.70
CA ARG A 61 5.68 -22.51 12.60
C ARG A 61 6.21 -21.72 11.41
N ALA A 62 5.60 -21.87 10.23
CA ALA A 62 6.02 -21.15 9.03
C ALA A 62 5.78 -19.63 9.19
N ARG A 63 4.67 -19.23 9.80
CA ARG A 63 4.40 -17.82 10.11
C ARG A 63 5.38 -17.24 11.13
N ALA A 64 5.72 -18.02 12.17
CA ALA A 64 6.69 -17.61 13.19
C ALA A 64 8.09 -17.42 12.58
N GLU A 65 8.54 -18.37 11.75
CA GLU A 65 9.84 -18.28 11.04
C GLU A 65 9.85 -17.04 10.13
N TRP A 66 8.80 -16.80 9.37
CA TRP A 66 8.68 -15.62 8.51
C TRP A 66 8.70 -14.32 9.32
N CYS A 67 7.91 -14.24 10.39
CA CYS A 67 7.92 -13.09 11.29
C CYS A 67 9.30 -12.85 11.89
N GLY A 68 10.04 -13.91 12.25
CA GLY A 68 11.41 -13.82 12.75
C GLY A 68 12.35 -13.11 11.76
N GLN A 69 12.17 -13.31 10.45
CA GLN A 69 12.94 -12.55 9.43
C GLN A 69 12.61 -11.04 9.50
N LEU A 70 11.34 -10.67 9.62
CA LEU A 70 10.93 -9.27 9.75
C LEU A 70 11.41 -8.66 11.07
N GLN A 71 11.28 -9.39 12.18
CA GLN A 71 11.73 -8.95 13.50
C GLN A 71 13.25 -8.73 13.57
N SER A 72 14.05 -9.50 12.81
CA SER A 72 15.50 -9.32 12.74
C SER A 72 15.93 -7.99 12.10
N LEU A 73 15.02 -7.32 11.38
CA LEU A 73 15.25 -6.01 10.78
C LEU A 73 14.95 -4.86 11.73
N GLN A 74 14.35 -5.15 12.90
CA GLN A 74 14.00 -4.14 13.89
C GLN A 74 15.17 -3.80 14.80
N GLU A 75 15.47 -2.51 14.93
CA GLU A 75 16.51 -2.01 15.85
C GLU A 75 16.02 -2.07 17.31
N PRO A 76 16.79 -2.69 18.22
CA PRO A 76 16.37 -2.82 19.62
C PRO A 76 16.21 -1.48 20.37
N ASP A 77 17.06 -0.50 20.04
CA ASP A 77 17.13 0.77 20.77
C ASP A 77 16.06 1.77 20.35
N THR A 78 15.69 1.77 19.10
CA THR A 78 14.74 2.74 18.53
C THR A 78 13.38 2.11 18.20
N GLY A 79 13.37 0.85 17.81
CA GLY A 79 12.20 0.15 17.27
C GLY A 79 11.97 0.38 15.77
N TYR A 80 12.83 1.12 15.09
CA TYR A 80 12.77 1.27 13.62
C TYR A 80 13.09 -0.04 12.91
N CYS A 81 12.50 -0.25 11.73
CA CYS A 81 12.87 -1.33 10.83
C CYS A 81 13.63 -0.76 9.63
N ARG A 82 14.81 -1.34 9.32
CA ARG A 82 15.67 -0.85 8.24
C ARG A 82 15.75 -1.81 7.07
N ALA A 83 15.62 -1.26 5.86
CA ALA A 83 16.03 -1.93 4.64
C ALA A 83 17.55 -1.78 4.43
N ILE A 84 18.22 -2.87 4.05
CA ILE A 84 19.65 -2.87 3.69
C ILE A 84 19.80 -3.65 2.38
N PRO A 85 20.22 -3.00 1.28
CA PRO A 85 20.47 -1.55 1.16
C PRO A 85 19.24 -0.69 1.41
N ALA A 86 19.47 0.59 1.77
CA ALA A 86 18.40 1.53 2.03
C ALA A 86 17.51 1.73 0.79
N ASP A 87 16.21 1.85 1.02
CA ASP A 87 15.21 2.13 0.00
C ASP A 87 14.37 3.35 0.40
N HIS A 88 13.08 3.21 0.67
CA HIS A 88 12.22 4.30 1.14
C HIS A 88 12.64 4.86 2.51
N GLY A 89 11.95 5.90 2.98
CA GLY A 89 12.17 6.49 4.30
C GLY A 89 12.03 5.48 5.45
N ILE A 90 12.65 5.79 6.59
CA ILE A 90 12.69 4.88 7.75
C ILE A 90 11.30 4.61 8.33
N LEU A 91 10.41 5.62 8.31
CA LEU A 91 9.03 5.47 8.80
C LEU A 91 8.20 4.57 7.87
N HIS A 92 8.38 4.73 6.54
CA HIS A 92 7.78 3.83 5.55
C HIS A 92 8.23 2.39 5.77
N ASN A 93 9.54 2.14 5.83
CA ASN A 93 10.10 0.82 6.05
C ASN A 93 9.54 0.18 7.31
N THR A 94 9.45 0.96 8.40
CA THR A 94 8.92 0.49 9.68
C THR A 94 7.45 0.13 9.58
N ALA A 95 6.61 1.01 9.03
CA ALA A 95 5.18 0.75 8.87
C ALA A 95 4.90 -0.47 7.98
N PHE A 96 5.65 -0.60 6.86
CA PHE A 96 5.52 -1.71 5.94
C PHE A 96 5.89 -3.05 6.60
N THR A 97 6.99 -3.07 7.36
CA THR A 97 7.41 -4.24 8.12
C THR A 97 6.39 -4.63 9.19
N LEU A 98 5.92 -3.66 9.98
CA LEU A 98 4.89 -3.88 11.01
C LEU A 98 3.57 -4.37 10.39
N GLY A 99 3.22 -3.81 9.24
CA GLY A 99 2.07 -4.27 8.48
C GLY A 99 2.19 -5.73 8.05
N ALA A 100 3.35 -6.16 7.53
CA ALA A 100 3.59 -7.54 7.18
C ALA A 100 3.57 -8.47 8.41
N MET A 101 4.14 -8.05 9.55
CA MET A 101 4.01 -8.79 10.82
C MET A 101 2.55 -8.94 11.24
N SER A 102 1.74 -7.90 11.12
CA SER A 102 0.30 -7.93 11.41
C SER A 102 -0.44 -8.95 10.54
N LEU A 103 -0.11 -9.03 9.24
CA LEU A 103 -0.66 -10.08 8.37
C LEU A 103 -0.29 -11.48 8.86
N LEU A 104 0.92 -11.68 9.40
CA LEU A 104 1.37 -12.95 9.99
C LEU A 104 0.74 -13.24 11.36
N ALA A 105 -0.04 -12.32 11.91
CA ALA A 105 -0.62 -12.35 13.25
C ALA A 105 0.45 -12.30 14.37
N TYR A 106 1.51 -11.54 14.14
CA TYR A 106 2.60 -11.31 15.10
C TYR A 106 2.81 -9.82 15.37
N ALA A 107 3.43 -9.52 16.51
CA ALA A 107 3.82 -8.18 16.94
C ALA A 107 5.34 -7.94 16.73
N PRO A 108 5.80 -6.67 16.74
CA PRO A 108 7.22 -6.36 16.77
C PRO A 108 7.90 -6.91 18.03
N GLN A 109 9.20 -7.18 17.93
CA GLN A 109 9.99 -7.69 19.06
C GLN A 109 10.34 -6.59 20.06
N HIS A 110 10.55 -5.38 19.58
CA HIS A 110 10.98 -4.23 20.39
C HIS A 110 9.94 -3.11 20.36
N PRO A 111 9.80 -2.34 21.44
CA PRO A 111 8.89 -1.21 21.49
C PRO A 111 9.33 -0.10 20.51
N LEU A 112 8.36 0.65 19.98
CA LEU A 112 8.59 1.75 19.03
C LEU A 112 9.03 3.02 19.79
N ARG A 113 10.24 3.05 20.33
CA ARG A 113 10.73 4.18 21.15
C ARG A 113 10.88 5.47 20.36
N PHE A 114 11.11 5.40 19.05
CA PHE A 114 11.18 6.58 18.19
C PHE A 114 9.90 7.43 18.24
N THR A 115 8.76 6.84 18.56
CA THR A 115 7.48 7.58 18.61
C THR A 115 7.44 8.62 19.73
N ALA A 116 8.35 8.55 20.72
CA ALA A 116 8.46 9.55 21.77
C ALA A 116 8.77 10.95 21.23
N GLU A 117 9.46 11.05 20.10
CA GLU A 117 9.77 12.31 19.41
C GLU A 117 8.51 13.03 18.91
N TYR A 118 7.43 12.28 18.65
CA TYR A 118 6.16 12.76 18.11
C TYR A 118 5.02 12.75 19.15
N ALA A 119 5.33 12.43 20.41
CA ALA A 119 4.30 12.26 21.44
C ALA A 119 3.70 13.61 21.89
N ASP A 120 4.49 14.68 21.88
CA ASP A 120 4.02 16.02 22.17
C ASP A 120 3.24 16.60 20.98
N PRO A 121 2.04 17.18 21.17
CA PRO A 121 1.24 17.71 20.06
C PRO A 121 1.92 18.85 19.29
N ALA A 122 2.78 19.67 19.94
CA ALA A 122 3.49 20.72 19.24
C ALA A 122 4.64 20.16 18.41
N ALA A 123 5.35 19.13 18.91
CA ALA A 123 6.37 18.42 18.16
C ALA A 123 5.76 17.68 16.95
N LEU A 124 4.63 16.99 17.14
CA LEU A 124 3.90 16.36 16.04
C LEU A 124 3.50 17.37 14.96
N ARG A 125 2.94 18.52 15.37
CA ARG A 125 2.54 19.59 14.45
C ARG A 125 3.75 20.13 13.68
N ALA A 126 4.82 20.48 14.38
CA ALA A 126 6.02 21.06 13.76
C ALA A 126 6.62 20.07 12.71
N TRP A 127 6.70 18.80 13.05
CA TRP A 127 7.16 17.76 12.13
C TRP A 127 6.23 17.59 10.92
N PHE A 128 4.91 17.47 11.17
CA PHE A 128 3.91 17.23 10.12
C PHE A 128 3.81 18.43 9.14
N GLU A 129 3.87 19.66 9.65
CA GLU A 129 3.88 20.88 8.85
C GLU A 129 5.20 21.06 8.08
N GLY A 130 6.27 20.40 8.52
CA GLY A 130 7.58 20.37 7.86
C GLY A 130 7.68 19.40 6.69
N LEU A 131 6.68 18.53 6.48
CA LEU A 131 6.60 17.68 5.29
C LEU A 131 6.36 18.56 4.04
N ASP A 132 6.86 18.11 2.90
CA ASP A 132 6.72 18.86 1.65
C ASP A 132 5.34 18.65 1.01
N TRP A 133 4.38 19.44 1.46
CA TRP A 133 3.01 19.43 0.98
C TRP A 133 2.83 20.11 -0.38
N GLN A 134 3.86 20.68 -0.97
CA GLN A 134 3.80 21.42 -2.22
C GLN A 134 4.44 20.67 -3.38
N ASP A 135 5.70 20.27 -3.24
CA ASP A 135 6.49 19.80 -4.37
C ASP A 135 6.64 18.26 -4.42
N HIS A 136 6.57 17.59 -3.26
CA HIS A 136 6.81 16.15 -3.13
C HIS A 136 5.81 15.45 -2.20
N VAL A 137 4.52 15.69 -2.41
CA VAL A 137 3.46 15.13 -1.56
C VAL A 137 3.51 13.60 -1.51
N TYR A 138 3.72 12.95 -2.66
CA TYR A 138 3.82 11.49 -2.73
C TYR A 138 5.00 10.96 -1.91
N ARG A 139 6.18 11.52 -2.09
CA ARG A 139 7.38 11.10 -1.37
C ARG A 139 7.22 11.28 0.15
N ASP A 140 6.79 12.45 0.59
CA ASP A 140 6.73 12.77 2.01
C ASP A 140 5.52 12.13 2.71
N SER A 141 4.49 11.74 1.96
CA SER A 141 3.38 10.94 2.49
C SER A 141 3.83 9.55 2.97
N HIS A 142 4.92 9.01 2.43
CA HIS A 142 5.52 7.77 2.92
C HIS A 142 5.85 7.85 4.40
N ASP A 143 6.47 8.93 4.83
CA ASP A 143 6.81 9.15 6.23
C ASP A 143 5.59 9.64 7.03
N GLY A 144 4.78 10.53 6.45
CA GLY A 144 3.58 11.07 7.09
C GLY A 144 2.58 9.98 7.49
N ALA A 145 2.20 9.15 6.55
CA ALA A 145 1.30 8.02 6.80
C ALA A 145 2.01 6.88 7.53
N GLY A 146 3.31 6.68 7.27
CA GLY A 146 4.13 5.64 7.91
C GLY A 146 4.17 5.78 9.43
N LEU A 147 4.35 7.00 9.95
CA LEU A 147 4.31 7.25 11.40
C LEU A 147 2.96 6.83 12.02
N ALA A 148 1.86 7.29 11.43
CA ALA A 148 0.54 6.99 11.98
C ALA A 148 0.18 5.50 11.83
N SER A 149 0.59 4.86 10.75
CA SER A 149 0.41 3.42 10.55
C SER A 149 1.20 2.61 11.57
N ALA A 150 2.44 2.98 11.87
CA ALA A 150 3.25 2.32 12.90
C ALA A 150 2.59 2.42 14.29
N VAL A 151 2.11 3.61 14.67
CA VAL A 151 1.36 3.83 15.93
C VAL A 151 0.09 2.99 15.97
N THR A 152 -0.64 2.90 14.86
CA THR A 152 -1.88 2.14 14.72
C THR A 152 -1.66 0.63 14.84
N LEU A 153 -0.60 0.12 14.20
CA LEU A 153 -0.26 -1.31 14.17
C LEU A 153 0.28 -1.84 15.51
N VAL A 154 0.73 -0.93 16.40
CA VAL A 154 1.23 -1.28 17.73
C VAL A 154 0.41 -0.52 18.80
N PRO A 155 -0.78 -1.01 19.15
CA PRO A 155 -1.68 -0.35 20.11
C PRO A 155 -1.00 -0.06 21.45
N GLY A 156 -1.28 1.13 22.00
CA GLY A 156 -0.70 1.56 23.28
C GLY A 156 0.66 2.26 23.16
N THR A 157 1.21 2.39 21.95
CA THR A 157 2.45 3.15 21.72
C THR A 157 2.28 4.64 22.05
N LEU A 158 1.19 5.25 21.60
CA LEU A 158 0.80 6.63 21.91
C LEU A 158 -0.68 6.68 22.38
N PRO A 159 -1.08 7.72 23.13
CA PRO A 159 -2.45 7.81 23.64
C PRO A 159 -3.45 8.06 22.50
N PRO A 160 -4.75 7.67 22.65
CA PRO A 160 -5.79 7.91 21.65
C PRO A 160 -5.92 9.39 21.22
N ALA A 161 -5.70 10.33 22.13
CA ALA A 161 -5.72 11.77 21.82
C ALA A 161 -4.66 12.18 20.75
N TRP A 162 -3.57 11.43 20.65
CA TRP A 162 -2.57 11.65 19.60
C TRP A 162 -3.15 11.38 18.21
N VAL A 163 -3.93 10.30 18.08
CA VAL A 163 -4.59 9.94 16.81
C VAL A 163 -5.53 11.06 16.35
N GLU A 164 -6.30 11.64 17.28
CA GLU A 164 -7.18 12.78 16.98
C GLU A 164 -6.40 14.02 16.56
N ALA A 165 -5.29 14.32 17.23
CA ALA A 165 -4.40 15.42 16.85
C ALA A 165 -3.79 15.20 15.45
N TYR A 166 -3.36 13.98 15.15
CA TYR A 166 -2.85 13.61 13.84
C TYR A 166 -3.88 13.83 12.73
N PHE A 167 -5.11 13.32 12.89
CA PHE A 167 -6.16 13.52 11.89
C PHE A 167 -6.58 14.99 11.76
N THR A 168 -6.53 15.77 12.83
CA THR A 168 -6.78 17.22 12.74
C THR A 168 -5.76 17.92 11.83
N LEU A 169 -4.50 17.49 11.89
CA LEU A 169 -3.45 18.00 11.00
C LEU A 169 -3.66 17.49 9.56
N ALA A 170 -3.93 16.19 9.38
CA ALA A 170 -4.17 15.60 8.08
C ALA A 170 -5.39 16.25 7.37
N ASP A 171 -6.49 16.48 8.08
CA ASP A 171 -7.68 17.15 7.53
C ASP A 171 -7.36 18.55 6.99
N SER A 172 -6.42 19.27 7.61
CA SER A 172 -6.02 20.61 7.19
C SER A 172 -5.17 20.63 5.90
N CYS A 173 -4.70 19.49 5.44
CA CYS A 173 -3.88 19.36 4.23
C CYS A 173 -4.69 19.05 2.96
N PHE A 174 -6.00 18.77 3.08
CA PHE A 174 -6.83 18.57 1.90
C PHE A 174 -7.16 19.90 1.19
N ASP A 175 -6.94 19.94 -0.13
CA ASP A 175 -7.39 21.04 -0.96
C ASP A 175 -8.89 20.88 -1.30
N PRO A 176 -9.75 21.83 -0.93
CA PRO A 176 -11.18 21.74 -1.25
C PRO A 176 -11.48 21.79 -2.75
N ALA A 177 -10.56 22.27 -3.58
CA ALA A 177 -10.76 22.39 -5.02
C ALA A 177 -10.67 21.02 -5.74
N ASN A 178 -9.84 20.10 -5.25
CA ASN A 178 -9.64 18.78 -5.86
C ASN A 178 -9.83 17.59 -4.88
N GLY A 179 -10.01 17.89 -3.59
CA GLY A 179 -10.19 16.86 -2.56
C GLY A 179 -8.96 15.98 -2.31
N LEU A 180 -7.78 16.34 -2.82
CA LEU A 180 -6.51 15.67 -2.63
C LEU A 180 -5.68 16.41 -1.57
N MET A 181 -4.73 15.71 -0.98
CA MET A 181 -3.79 16.32 -0.03
C MET A 181 -2.67 17.03 -0.80
N GLY A 182 -2.30 18.22 -0.29
CA GLY A 182 -1.25 19.05 -0.86
C GLY A 182 -1.59 20.53 -0.80
N ARG A 183 -0.62 21.38 -1.15
CA ARG A 183 -0.76 22.84 -1.18
C ARG A 183 -0.37 23.36 -2.56
N GLY A 184 -1.36 23.72 -3.35
CA GLY A 184 -1.15 24.25 -4.70
C GLY A 184 -0.96 23.18 -5.77
N LYS A 185 -0.40 23.56 -6.92
CA LYS A 185 -0.10 22.63 -8.01
C LYS A 185 1.34 22.11 -7.87
N PRO A 186 1.55 20.81 -7.62
CA PRO A 186 2.87 20.24 -7.54
C PRO A 186 3.56 20.27 -8.94
N PRO A 187 4.88 20.45 -9.00
CA PRO A 187 5.62 20.44 -10.26
C PRO A 187 5.57 19.08 -10.97
N HIS A 188 5.29 18.01 -10.21
CA HIS A 188 5.16 16.65 -10.73
C HIS A 188 3.72 16.28 -11.12
N GLY A 189 2.80 17.25 -11.10
CA GLY A 189 1.41 17.09 -11.53
C GLY A 189 0.48 16.49 -10.47
N ASP A 190 -0.80 16.40 -10.82
CA ASP A 190 -1.86 15.96 -9.91
C ASP A 190 -1.75 14.47 -9.54
N CYS A 191 -0.97 13.68 -10.29
CA CYS A 191 -0.65 12.29 -9.96
C CYS A 191 0.15 12.16 -8.67
N ASP A 192 1.05 13.11 -8.38
CA ASP A 192 1.79 13.16 -7.12
C ASP A 192 0.86 13.33 -5.90
N GLN A 193 -0.13 14.23 -6.01
CA GLN A 193 -1.16 14.40 -4.98
C GLN A 193 -2.07 13.17 -4.85
N THR A 194 -2.37 12.48 -5.96
CA THR A 194 -3.18 11.24 -5.93
C THR A 194 -2.47 10.15 -5.13
N GLY A 195 -1.21 9.85 -5.44
CA GLY A 195 -0.43 8.87 -4.69
C GLY A 195 -0.21 9.29 -3.23
N GLY A 196 0.09 10.59 -3.00
CA GLY A 196 0.23 11.13 -1.65
C GLY A 196 -1.05 10.98 -0.82
N THR A 197 -2.21 11.28 -1.40
CA THR A 197 -3.51 11.13 -0.72
C THR A 197 -3.84 9.68 -0.41
N PHE A 198 -3.46 8.75 -1.29
CA PHE A 198 -3.67 7.31 -1.08
C PHE A 198 -3.03 6.82 0.22
N HIS A 199 -1.80 7.24 0.54
CA HIS A 199 -1.11 6.81 1.76
C HIS A 199 -1.83 7.24 3.05
N TYR A 200 -2.62 8.29 3.02
CA TYR A 200 -3.47 8.67 4.14
C TYR A 200 -4.84 7.98 4.08
N ALA A 201 -5.36 7.69 2.89
CA ALA A 201 -6.71 7.16 2.70
C ALA A 201 -6.92 5.82 3.43
N PHE A 202 -5.92 4.95 3.48
CA PHE A 202 -6.03 3.69 4.21
C PHE A 202 -6.09 3.88 5.74
N LEU A 203 -5.51 4.95 6.28
CA LEU A 203 -5.69 5.34 7.69
C LEU A 203 -7.12 5.78 7.95
N TYR A 204 -7.66 6.66 7.11
CA TYR A 204 -9.07 7.08 7.20
C TYR A 204 -10.01 5.88 7.13
N GLN A 205 -9.76 4.95 6.21
CA GLN A 205 -10.53 3.72 6.09
C GLN A 205 -10.44 2.85 7.35
N TYR A 206 -9.23 2.65 7.89
CA TYR A 206 -9.00 1.83 9.07
C TYR A 206 -9.72 2.40 10.31
N TYR A 207 -9.71 3.71 10.49
CA TYR A 207 -10.38 4.40 11.57
C TYR A 207 -11.86 4.73 11.28
N HIS A 208 -12.41 4.26 10.15
CA HIS A 208 -13.78 4.53 9.72
C HIS A 208 -14.11 6.03 9.68
N ARG A 209 -13.15 6.86 9.31
CA ARG A 209 -13.32 8.32 9.19
C ARG A 209 -13.62 8.70 7.73
N PRO A 210 -14.59 9.60 7.49
CA PRO A 210 -14.78 10.15 6.15
C PRO A 210 -13.60 11.07 5.80
N MET A 211 -13.11 10.96 4.57
CA MET A 211 -12.15 11.94 4.04
C MET A 211 -12.86 13.20 3.58
N PRO A 212 -12.29 14.42 3.82
CA PRO A 212 -12.87 15.68 3.33
C PRO A 212 -13.05 15.70 1.80
N PHE A 213 -14.03 16.49 1.32
CA PHE A 213 -14.26 16.82 -0.10
C PHE A 213 -14.36 15.60 -1.05
N PRO A 214 -15.27 14.64 -0.79
CA PRO A 214 -15.34 13.41 -1.59
C PRO A 214 -15.70 13.66 -3.07
N GLU A 215 -16.59 14.59 -3.37
CA GLU A 215 -17.02 14.89 -4.74
C GLU A 215 -15.87 15.49 -5.57
N ALA A 216 -15.14 16.45 -5.00
CA ALA A 216 -14.00 17.08 -5.66
C ALA A 216 -12.88 16.04 -5.93
N ARG A 217 -12.65 15.11 -5.00
CA ARG A 217 -11.68 14.02 -5.19
C ARG A 217 -12.09 13.08 -6.31
N LEU A 218 -13.37 12.70 -6.42
CA LEU A 218 -13.84 11.87 -7.53
C LEU A 218 -13.62 12.57 -8.88
N ASP A 219 -13.96 13.86 -8.97
CA ASP A 219 -13.76 14.61 -10.19
C ASP A 219 -12.29 14.71 -10.58
N ALA A 220 -11.40 15.01 -9.62
CA ALA A 220 -9.98 15.13 -9.85
C ALA A 220 -9.37 13.78 -10.30
N VAL A 221 -9.57 12.71 -9.54
CA VAL A 221 -8.94 11.41 -9.83
C VAL A 221 -9.50 10.79 -11.12
N LEU A 222 -10.81 10.91 -11.39
CA LEU A 222 -11.39 10.45 -12.65
C LEU A 222 -10.87 11.24 -13.85
N GLY A 223 -10.65 12.55 -13.69
CA GLY A 223 -10.13 13.42 -14.74
C GLY A 223 -8.70 13.10 -15.18
N LEU A 224 -7.91 12.44 -14.33
CA LEU A 224 -6.53 12.06 -14.61
C LEU A 224 -6.37 10.69 -15.29
N GLN A 225 -7.43 9.86 -15.32
CA GLN A 225 -7.34 8.52 -15.89
C GLN A 225 -7.10 8.56 -17.39
N LEU A 226 -6.09 7.86 -17.87
CA LEU A 226 -5.79 7.69 -19.28
C LEU A 226 -6.77 6.72 -19.96
N GLU A 227 -6.86 6.76 -21.30
CA GLU A 227 -7.69 5.82 -22.06
C GLU A 227 -7.29 4.37 -21.88
N THR A 228 -6.01 4.11 -21.62
CA THR A 228 -5.43 2.79 -21.30
C THR A 228 -5.86 2.23 -19.94
N GLY A 229 -6.52 3.06 -19.11
CA GLY A 229 -7.03 2.67 -17.80
C GLY A 229 -6.10 2.98 -16.63
N GLU A 230 -4.85 3.33 -16.87
CA GLU A 230 -3.86 3.74 -15.86
C GLU A 230 -3.88 5.26 -15.63
N TRP A 231 -3.12 5.73 -14.64
CA TRP A 231 -2.94 7.16 -14.33
C TRP A 231 -1.56 7.68 -14.69
N ASP A 232 -0.55 6.80 -14.70
CA ASP A 232 0.81 7.14 -15.11
C ASP A 232 1.49 5.96 -15.81
N PRO A 233 1.88 6.09 -17.09
CA PRO A 233 2.59 5.04 -17.82
C PRO A 233 3.97 4.72 -17.22
N ALA A 234 4.61 5.66 -16.52
CA ALA A 234 5.90 5.45 -15.88
C ALA A 234 5.79 4.66 -14.58
N ASN A 235 4.62 4.74 -13.91
CA ASN A 235 4.32 3.97 -12.69
C ASN A 235 2.96 3.25 -12.80
N PRO A 236 2.82 2.32 -13.75
CA PRO A 236 1.51 1.82 -14.17
C PRO A 236 0.79 0.99 -13.11
N TRP A 237 1.49 0.43 -12.13
CA TRP A 237 0.89 -0.43 -11.13
C TRP A 237 0.57 0.30 -9.83
N TRP A 238 1.55 0.98 -9.24
CA TRP A 238 1.36 1.64 -7.97
C TRP A 238 0.37 2.78 -8.06
N LEU A 239 0.56 3.72 -9.00
CA LEU A 239 -0.37 4.83 -9.12
C LEU A 239 -1.78 4.40 -9.58
N THR A 240 -1.88 3.27 -10.32
CA THR A 240 -3.19 2.69 -10.65
C THR A 240 -3.87 2.12 -9.41
N LEU A 241 -3.14 1.43 -8.53
CA LEU A 241 -3.67 0.97 -7.24
C LEU A 241 -4.13 2.16 -6.40
N ASP A 242 -3.28 3.19 -6.27
CA ASP A 242 -3.53 4.38 -5.46
C ASP A 242 -4.82 5.08 -5.89
N ALA A 243 -4.95 5.36 -7.18
CA ALA A 243 -6.11 6.02 -7.75
C ALA A 243 -7.39 5.15 -7.68
N LEU A 244 -7.28 3.86 -8.00
CA LEU A 244 -8.41 2.93 -7.90
C LEU A 244 -8.92 2.83 -6.45
N TYR A 245 -8.01 2.71 -5.48
CA TYR A 245 -8.37 2.67 -4.06
C TYR A 245 -9.09 3.96 -3.64
N LEU A 246 -8.56 5.13 -4.00
CA LEU A 246 -9.21 6.41 -3.72
C LEU A 246 -10.62 6.45 -4.32
N LEU A 247 -10.79 6.06 -5.58
CA LEU A 247 -12.09 6.06 -6.24
C LEU A 247 -13.08 5.12 -5.55
N THR A 248 -12.69 3.88 -5.28
CA THR A 248 -13.59 2.88 -4.70
C THR A 248 -13.98 3.23 -3.26
N ARG A 249 -13.06 3.81 -2.46
CA ARG A 249 -13.34 4.22 -1.08
C ARG A 249 -14.14 5.52 -1.02
N THR A 250 -13.86 6.47 -1.92
CA THR A 250 -14.65 7.72 -2.01
C THR A 250 -16.07 7.45 -2.50
N ALA A 251 -16.27 6.50 -3.42
CA ALA A 251 -17.61 6.11 -3.88
C ALA A 251 -18.49 5.50 -2.78
N ARG A 252 -17.93 5.14 -1.62
CA ARG A 252 -18.71 4.74 -0.43
C ARG A 252 -19.21 5.93 0.39
N GLN A 253 -18.67 7.13 0.16
CA GLN A 253 -19.01 8.35 0.92
C GLN A 253 -20.03 9.22 0.21
N THR A 254 -20.16 9.09 -1.11
CA THR A 254 -21.09 9.87 -1.94
C THR A 254 -21.65 9.04 -3.09
N ALA A 255 -22.91 9.31 -3.47
CA ALA A 255 -23.53 8.68 -4.64
C ALA A 255 -23.14 9.35 -5.97
N GLN A 256 -22.48 10.52 -5.92
CA GLN A 256 -22.06 11.24 -7.13
C GLN A 256 -21.03 10.42 -7.90
N ARG A 257 -21.09 10.50 -9.23
CA ARG A 257 -20.12 9.87 -10.14
C ARG A 257 -19.95 8.36 -9.99
N HIS A 258 -20.80 7.65 -9.23
CA HIS A 258 -20.66 6.20 -9.01
C HIS A 258 -20.57 5.42 -10.34
N ALA A 259 -21.39 5.73 -11.34
CA ALA A 259 -21.32 5.09 -12.65
C ALA A 259 -19.99 5.39 -13.39
N ASP A 260 -19.40 6.58 -13.16
CA ASP A 260 -18.08 6.91 -13.72
C ASP A 260 -16.97 6.10 -13.05
N VAL A 261 -17.05 5.92 -11.74
CA VAL A 261 -16.09 5.05 -11.00
C VAL A 261 -16.17 3.61 -11.48
N VAL A 262 -17.38 3.07 -11.71
CA VAL A 262 -17.56 1.72 -12.30
C VAL A 262 -16.91 1.65 -13.68
N ARG A 263 -17.13 2.65 -14.55
CA ARG A 263 -16.49 2.69 -15.87
C ARG A 263 -14.97 2.79 -15.78
N ALA A 264 -14.45 3.59 -14.85
CA ALA A 264 -13.03 3.72 -14.60
C ALA A 264 -12.42 2.38 -14.16
N ALA A 265 -13.07 1.67 -13.22
CA ALA A 265 -12.64 0.35 -12.77
C ALA A 265 -12.64 -0.69 -13.91
N HIS A 266 -13.62 -0.63 -14.82
CA HIS A 266 -13.61 -1.51 -16.01
C HIS A 266 -12.45 -1.20 -16.97
N ARG A 267 -12.06 0.09 -17.13
CA ARG A 267 -10.87 0.44 -17.92
C ARG A 267 -9.59 -0.08 -17.26
N VAL A 268 -9.45 0.07 -15.93
CA VAL A 268 -8.35 -0.52 -15.18
C VAL A 268 -8.30 -2.02 -15.40
N LEU A 269 -9.43 -2.73 -15.27
CA LEU A 269 -9.50 -4.17 -15.48
C LEU A 269 -9.00 -4.56 -16.88
N ALA A 270 -9.42 -3.85 -17.91
CA ALA A 270 -9.00 -4.11 -19.29
C ALA A 270 -7.48 -3.96 -19.45
N GLY A 271 -6.93 -2.79 -19.12
CA GLY A 271 -5.50 -2.51 -19.24
C GLY A 271 -4.62 -3.41 -18.37
N ALA A 272 -5.06 -3.70 -17.13
CA ALA A 272 -4.34 -4.62 -16.25
C ALA A 272 -4.31 -6.05 -16.79
N CYS A 273 -5.44 -6.55 -17.36
CA CYS A 273 -5.50 -7.87 -17.99
C CYS A 273 -4.58 -7.98 -19.18
N ASP A 274 -4.59 -7.00 -20.07
CA ASP A 274 -3.73 -6.98 -21.25
C ASP A 274 -2.24 -7.00 -20.83
N ARG A 275 -1.90 -6.22 -19.81
CA ARG A 275 -0.52 -6.11 -19.31
C ARG A 275 0.00 -7.42 -18.69
N ILE A 276 -0.79 -8.10 -17.86
CA ILE A 276 -0.38 -9.39 -17.27
C ILE A 276 -0.43 -10.57 -18.26
N ALA A 277 -1.19 -10.43 -19.35
CA ALA A 277 -1.23 -11.42 -20.43
C ALA A 277 0.02 -11.36 -21.33
N ASP A 278 0.72 -10.24 -21.37
CA ASP A 278 1.99 -10.11 -22.08
C ASP A 278 3.05 -11.02 -21.42
N PRO A 279 3.63 -11.98 -22.17
CA PRO A 279 4.71 -12.82 -21.65
C PRO A 279 5.90 -12.00 -21.10
N ALA A 280 6.19 -10.85 -21.71
CA ALA A 280 7.28 -9.96 -21.29
C ALA A 280 7.10 -9.47 -19.84
N PHE A 281 5.85 -9.35 -19.34
CA PHE A 281 5.59 -8.99 -17.95
C PHE A 281 6.28 -9.93 -16.96
N ARG A 282 6.22 -11.25 -17.21
CA ARG A 282 6.80 -12.24 -16.29
C ARG A 282 8.32 -12.25 -16.29
N ASP A 283 8.93 -11.91 -17.42
CA ASP A 283 10.38 -11.95 -17.62
C ASP A 283 11.06 -10.60 -17.33
N ALA A 284 10.27 -9.54 -17.17
CA ALA A 284 10.77 -8.20 -16.93
C ALA A 284 11.56 -8.12 -15.61
N PRO A 285 12.74 -7.45 -15.60
CA PRO A 285 13.55 -7.30 -14.39
C PRO A 285 12.87 -6.51 -13.27
N ASP A 286 11.92 -5.64 -13.64
CA ASP A 286 11.11 -4.81 -12.73
C ASP A 286 9.84 -5.53 -12.22
N THR A 287 9.56 -6.74 -12.71
CA THR A 287 8.57 -7.62 -12.08
C THR A 287 9.17 -8.24 -10.82
N THR A 288 9.07 -7.50 -9.74
CA THR A 288 9.61 -7.79 -8.41
C THR A 288 8.47 -8.17 -7.45
N PRO A 289 8.75 -8.68 -6.24
CA PRO A 289 7.73 -8.82 -5.20
C PRO A 289 6.94 -7.53 -4.97
N HIS A 290 7.61 -6.36 -5.00
CA HIS A 290 6.98 -5.06 -4.81
C HIS A 290 6.00 -4.72 -5.94
N THR A 291 6.37 -4.96 -7.19
CA THR A 291 5.46 -4.83 -8.34
C THR A 291 4.25 -5.76 -8.20
N LEU A 292 4.48 -7.02 -7.79
CA LEU A 292 3.39 -7.99 -7.62
C LEU A 292 2.46 -7.66 -6.45
N THR A 293 2.95 -6.95 -5.43
CA THR A 293 2.09 -6.40 -4.37
C THR A 293 1.06 -5.43 -4.95
N ALA A 294 1.50 -4.45 -5.75
CA ALA A 294 0.58 -3.52 -6.41
C ALA A 294 -0.38 -4.23 -7.37
N VAL A 295 0.12 -5.21 -8.16
CA VAL A 295 -0.70 -6.01 -9.10
C VAL A 295 -1.79 -6.76 -8.35
N THR A 296 -1.43 -7.55 -7.33
CA THR A 296 -2.40 -8.38 -6.61
C THR A 296 -3.38 -7.54 -5.80
N ALA A 297 -2.95 -6.42 -5.22
CA ALA A 297 -3.82 -5.48 -4.54
C ALA A 297 -4.79 -4.79 -5.51
N THR A 298 -4.34 -4.39 -6.71
CA THR A 298 -5.22 -3.83 -7.75
C THR A 298 -6.32 -4.81 -8.15
N PHE A 299 -5.98 -6.09 -8.42
CA PHE A 299 -6.98 -7.09 -8.76
C PHE A 299 -7.90 -7.43 -7.57
N ALA A 300 -7.41 -7.37 -6.34
CA ALA A 300 -8.26 -7.54 -5.16
C ALA A 300 -9.29 -6.41 -5.03
N GLU A 301 -8.88 -5.16 -5.24
CA GLU A 301 -9.79 -4.01 -5.30
C GLU A 301 -10.83 -4.14 -6.42
N LEU A 302 -10.40 -4.55 -7.62
CA LEU A 302 -11.30 -4.78 -8.75
C LEU A 302 -12.30 -5.90 -8.46
N GLN A 303 -11.86 -7.02 -7.89
CA GLN A 303 -12.76 -8.14 -7.55
C GLN A 303 -13.78 -7.72 -6.50
N GLN A 304 -13.35 -6.98 -5.47
CA GLN A 304 -14.24 -6.48 -4.44
C GLN A 304 -15.26 -5.47 -4.96
N PHE A 305 -14.84 -4.59 -5.88
CA PHE A 305 -15.69 -3.50 -6.37
C PHE A 305 -16.61 -3.91 -7.52
N LEU A 306 -16.11 -4.70 -8.48
CA LEU A 306 -16.85 -5.09 -9.68
C LEU A 306 -17.56 -6.44 -9.52
N GLY A 307 -17.08 -7.33 -8.66
CA GLY A 307 -17.59 -8.70 -8.48
C GLY A 307 -16.62 -9.78 -8.97
N ALA A 308 -16.76 -10.98 -8.39
CA ALA A 308 -15.89 -12.14 -8.69
C ALA A 308 -16.04 -12.65 -10.13
N GLU A 309 -17.15 -12.36 -10.80
CA GLU A 309 -17.38 -12.69 -12.21
C GLU A 309 -16.49 -11.88 -13.16
N HIS A 310 -15.97 -10.74 -12.70
CA HIS A 310 -15.08 -9.90 -13.48
C HIS A 310 -13.59 -10.26 -13.27
N VAL A 311 -13.22 -10.78 -12.12
CA VAL A 311 -11.85 -11.23 -11.81
C VAL A 311 -11.91 -12.69 -11.34
N VAL A 312 -11.63 -13.60 -12.25
CA VAL A 312 -11.78 -15.05 -12.02
C VAL A 312 -10.53 -15.61 -11.33
N THR A 313 -10.70 -16.24 -10.19
CA THR A 313 -9.65 -16.82 -9.35
C THR A 313 -10.13 -18.15 -8.75
N ASP A 314 -9.21 -19.03 -8.34
CA ASP A 314 -9.55 -20.27 -7.62
C ASP A 314 -9.96 -20.00 -6.16
N ARG A 315 -9.51 -18.90 -5.58
CA ARG A 315 -9.84 -18.45 -4.22
C ARG A 315 -10.19 -16.97 -4.26
N PRO A 316 -11.13 -16.49 -3.45
CA PRO A 316 -11.40 -15.07 -3.34
C PRO A 316 -10.13 -14.29 -2.97
N LEU A 317 -9.88 -13.20 -3.67
CA LEU A 317 -8.77 -12.30 -3.33
C LEU A 317 -9.08 -11.58 -2.01
N ARG A 318 -8.02 -11.20 -1.29
CA ARG A 318 -8.11 -10.54 0.01
C ARG A 318 -7.55 -9.13 -0.08
N LEU A 319 -8.26 -8.19 0.52
CA LEU A 319 -7.82 -6.80 0.59
C LEU A 319 -6.79 -6.63 1.71
N VAL A 320 -5.53 -6.42 1.33
CA VAL A 320 -4.43 -6.20 2.28
C VAL A 320 -4.68 -4.94 3.12
N LEU A 321 -5.09 -3.84 2.47
CA LEU A 321 -5.31 -2.55 3.11
C LEU A 321 -6.54 -2.49 4.02
N ASP A 322 -7.53 -3.38 3.83
CA ASP A 322 -8.65 -3.50 4.77
C ASP A 322 -8.25 -4.26 6.04
N GLN A 323 -7.19 -5.07 5.97
CA GLN A 323 -6.65 -5.79 7.12
C GLN A 323 -5.65 -4.96 7.92
N ARG A 324 -4.92 -4.05 7.26
CA ARG A 324 -3.89 -3.22 7.87
C ARG A 324 -3.74 -1.88 7.15
N PRO A 325 -3.44 -0.80 7.88
CA PRO A 325 -3.35 0.54 7.28
C PRO A 325 -1.93 0.84 6.75
N PHE A 326 -1.37 -0.01 5.91
CA PHE A 326 -0.14 0.25 5.14
C PHE A 326 0.16 -0.85 4.12
N ILE A 327 0.76 -0.49 2.96
CA ILE A 327 1.18 -1.42 1.92
C ILE A 327 2.50 -0.96 1.27
#